data_97c60cf50d07e2e83d02ea8789e73905
#
_entry.id   97c60cf50d07e2e83d02ea8789e73905
#
_cell.length_a   1.000
_cell.length_b   1.000
_cell.length_c   1.000
_cell.angle_alpha   90.00
_cell.angle_beta   90.00
_cell.angle_gamma   90.00
#
_symmetry.space_group_name_H-M   'P 1'
#
loop_
_entity.id
_entity.type
_entity.pdbx_description
1 polymer ?
#
loop_
_entity_poly.entity_id
_entity_poly.type
_entity_poly.pdbx_seq_one_letter_code
_entity_poly.pdbx_strand_id
1 'polypeptide(L)'
;MTEWNAKFDKAVAIVQGLPKDGPIKPTQDEQLYFYKYFKQATVGDVNTARPGILDFVGKAKWDAWKSIEGTSTEEAKKLYVEKLLEILEKAPEEYSKQYIDDI
;
A
#
# COMPACT_ATOMS: atom_id res chain seq x y z
N MET A 1 3.61 15.19 10.49
CA MET A 1 2.83 15.29 10.39
C MET A 1 1.59 14.64 10.22
N THR A 2 0.70 15.19 10.69
CA THR A 2 -0.58 14.61 10.93
C THR A 2 -1.48 14.57 9.74
N GLU A 3 -1.19 15.40 8.73
CA GLU A 3 -2.00 15.41 7.53
C GLU A 3 -2.07 14.06 6.85
N TRP A 4 -0.95 13.36 6.75
CA TRP A 4 -0.90 12.07 6.08
C TRP A 4 -1.35 10.91 6.98
N ASN A 5 -1.37 11.11 8.31
CA ASN A 5 -1.79 10.05 9.22
C ASN A 5 -3.25 9.65 9.00
N ALA A 6 -4.15 10.62 8.99
CA ALA A 6 -5.57 10.32 8.79
C ALA A 6 -5.84 9.77 7.41
N LYS A 7 -5.21 10.35 6.39
CA LYS A 7 -5.39 9.87 5.01
C LYS A 7 -4.86 8.47 4.84
N PHE A 8 -3.72 8.18 5.46
CA PHE A 8 -3.13 6.84 5.40
C PHE A 8 -4.06 5.81 6.04
N ASP A 9 -4.62 6.11 7.21
CA ASP A 9 -5.52 5.18 7.88
C ASP A 9 -6.74 4.87 7.01
N LYS A 10 -7.31 5.87 6.37
CA LYS A 10 -8.44 5.67 5.47
C LYS A 10 -8.05 4.88 4.24
N ALA A 11 -6.88 5.18 3.68
CA ALA A 11 -6.39 4.47 2.50
C ALA A 11 -6.17 2.99 2.79
N VAL A 12 -5.58 2.67 3.95
CA VAL A 12 -5.35 1.27 4.34
C VAL A 12 -6.69 0.54 4.46
N ALA A 13 -7.68 1.17 5.10
CA ALA A 13 -8.99 0.57 5.25
C ALA A 13 -9.63 0.29 3.89
N ILE A 14 -9.48 1.22 2.95
CA ILE A 14 -10.03 1.06 1.61
C ILE A 14 -9.36 -0.11 0.89
N VAL A 15 -8.02 -0.13 0.87
CA VAL A 15 -7.27 -1.19 0.19
C VAL A 15 -7.63 -2.56 0.74
N GLN A 16 -7.69 -2.68 2.07
CA GLN A 16 -7.99 -3.95 2.70
C GLN A 16 -9.44 -4.37 2.50
N GLY A 17 -10.33 -3.42 2.25
CA GLY A 17 -11.73 -3.69 2.05
C GLY A 17 -12.15 -3.89 0.60
N LEU A 18 -11.24 -3.73 -0.37
CA LEU A 18 -11.60 -3.90 -1.77
C LEU A 18 -11.97 -5.35 -2.06
N PRO A 19 -13.11 -5.59 -2.74
CA PRO A 19 -13.50 -6.95 -3.11
C PRO A 19 -12.48 -7.55 -4.08
N LYS A 20 -12.16 -8.81 -3.92
CA LYS A 20 -11.18 -9.48 -4.78
C LYS A 20 -11.61 -9.50 -6.23
N ASP A 21 -12.90 -9.64 -6.48
CA ASP A 21 -13.44 -9.70 -7.83
C ASP A 21 -14.20 -8.43 -8.20
N GLY A 22 -13.89 -7.35 -7.49
CA GLY A 22 -14.57 -6.08 -7.74
C GLY A 22 -14.01 -5.32 -8.93
N PRO A 23 -14.62 -4.17 -9.25
CA PRO A 23 -14.17 -3.36 -10.40
C PRO A 23 -12.84 -2.67 -10.18
N ILE A 24 -12.42 -2.52 -8.92
CA ILE A 24 -11.13 -1.92 -8.58
C ILE A 24 -10.26 -3.04 -8.05
N LYS A 25 -9.23 -3.42 -8.83
CA LYS A 25 -8.41 -4.57 -8.49
C LYS A 25 -6.93 -4.26 -8.71
N PRO A 26 -6.19 -4.00 -7.64
CA PRO A 26 -4.76 -3.74 -7.77
C PRO A 26 -4.03 -4.92 -8.42
N THR A 27 -3.06 -4.62 -9.26
CA THR A 27 -2.21 -5.64 -9.86
C THR A 27 -1.30 -6.24 -8.78
N GLN A 28 -0.61 -7.31 -9.13
CA GLN A 28 0.34 -7.93 -8.22
C GLN A 28 1.44 -6.94 -7.83
N ASP A 29 1.95 -6.19 -8.79
CA ASP A 29 2.96 -5.17 -8.52
C ASP A 29 2.41 -4.08 -7.60
N GLU A 30 1.16 -3.67 -7.80
CA GLU A 30 0.54 -2.67 -6.96
C GLU A 30 0.32 -3.19 -5.54
N GLN A 31 -0.03 -4.47 -5.40
CA GLN A 31 -0.17 -5.07 -4.08
C GLN A 31 1.16 -5.07 -3.33
N LEU A 32 2.26 -5.35 -4.02
CA LEU A 32 3.59 -5.27 -3.41
C LEU A 32 3.96 -3.84 -3.05
N TYR A 33 3.56 -2.89 -3.89
CA TYR A 33 3.80 -1.47 -3.62
C TYR A 33 3.11 -1.05 -2.32
N PHE A 34 1.83 -1.40 -2.16
CA PHE A 34 1.11 -1.10 -0.94
C PHE A 34 1.74 -1.81 0.27
N TYR A 35 2.13 -3.06 0.11
CA TYR A 35 2.73 -3.82 1.20
C TYR A 35 4.00 -3.16 1.71
N LYS A 36 4.92 -2.82 0.81
CA LYS A 36 6.22 -2.27 1.23
C LYS A 36 6.07 -0.94 1.96
N TYR A 37 5.21 -0.06 1.46
CA TYR A 37 5.03 1.23 2.11
C TYR A 37 4.20 1.12 3.38
N PHE A 38 3.28 0.17 3.44
CA PHE A 38 2.55 -0.11 4.68
C PHE A 38 3.53 -0.55 5.78
N LYS A 39 4.43 -1.47 5.47
CA LYS A 39 5.41 -1.95 6.44
C LYS A 39 6.36 -0.83 6.84
N GLN A 40 6.82 -0.06 5.87
CA GLN A 40 7.73 1.05 6.18
C GLN A 40 7.04 2.10 7.04
N ALA A 41 5.76 2.37 6.79
CA ALA A 41 5.01 3.37 7.54
C ALA A 41 4.67 2.92 8.95
N THR A 42 4.46 1.63 9.17
CA THR A 42 4.00 1.12 10.46
C THR A 42 5.10 0.49 11.30
N VAL A 43 6.06 -0.17 10.68
CA VAL A 43 7.15 -0.86 11.37
C VAL A 43 8.47 -0.11 11.24
N GLY A 44 8.71 0.50 10.08
CA GLY A 44 9.97 1.13 9.77
C GLY A 44 10.81 0.24 8.87
N ASP A 45 12.13 0.36 8.97
CA ASP A 45 13.05 -0.44 8.16
C ASP A 45 12.85 -1.93 8.43
N VAL A 46 13.15 -2.74 7.41
CA VAL A 46 13.00 -4.18 7.54
C VAL A 46 13.82 -4.66 8.76
N ASN A 47 13.16 -5.46 9.60
CA ASN A 47 13.75 -5.90 10.86
C ASN A 47 13.70 -7.42 11.03
N THR A 48 13.49 -8.15 9.95
CA THR A 48 13.41 -9.60 9.97
C THR A 48 14.38 -10.17 8.94
N ALA A 49 14.67 -11.47 9.06
CA ALA A 49 15.50 -12.15 8.08
C ALA A 49 14.68 -12.44 6.83
N ARG A 50 15.36 -12.54 5.70
CA ARG A 50 14.72 -12.89 4.45
C ARG A 50 14.13 -14.29 4.56
N PRO A 51 12.86 -14.48 4.13
CA PRO A 51 12.22 -15.80 4.20
C PRO A 51 12.97 -16.87 3.42
N GLY A 52 12.70 -18.13 3.74
CA GLY A 52 13.36 -19.26 3.14
C GLY A 52 13.12 -19.39 1.64
N ILE A 53 13.96 -20.25 1.04
CA ILE A 53 14.02 -20.35 -0.42
C ILE A 53 12.69 -20.82 -1.04
N LEU A 54 11.88 -21.57 -0.30
CA LEU A 54 10.62 -22.07 -0.84
C LEU A 54 9.43 -21.12 -0.60
N ASP A 55 9.63 -20.06 0.17
CA ASP A 55 8.57 -19.10 0.44
C ASP A 55 8.64 -17.95 -0.56
N PHE A 56 8.18 -18.22 -1.78
CA PHE A 56 8.30 -17.25 -2.88
C PHE A 56 7.54 -15.96 -2.60
N VAL A 57 6.33 -16.06 -2.08
CA VAL A 57 5.52 -14.87 -1.77
C VAL A 57 6.17 -14.07 -0.65
N GLY A 58 6.61 -14.74 0.40
CA GLY A 58 7.28 -14.08 1.51
C GLY A 58 8.56 -13.37 1.08
N LYS A 59 9.34 -14.01 0.21
CA LYS A 59 10.57 -13.39 -0.30
C LYS A 59 10.26 -12.16 -1.13
N ALA A 60 9.24 -12.23 -1.99
CA ALA A 60 8.88 -11.08 -2.81
C ALA A 60 8.46 -9.90 -1.95
N LYS A 61 7.67 -10.17 -0.92
CA LYS A 61 7.23 -9.13 0.01
C LYS A 61 8.41 -8.54 0.78
N TRP A 62 9.27 -9.41 1.29
CA TRP A 62 10.44 -8.98 2.05
C TRP A 62 11.38 -8.14 1.18
N ASP A 63 11.63 -8.60 -0.06
CA ASP A 63 12.50 -7.88 -0.99
C ASP A 63 11.94 -6.50 -1.33
N ALA A 64 10.62 -6.41 -1.51
CA ALA A 64 9.97 -5.14 -1.78
C ALA A 64 10.17 -4.17 -0.62
N TRP A 65 9.95 -4.63 0.62
CA TRP A 65 10.13 -3.81 1.81
C TRP A 65 11.59 -3.38 1.96
N LYS A 66 12.51 -4.31 1.74
CA LYS A 66 13.94 -4.02 1.85
C LYS A 66 14.38 -2.97 0.82
N SER A 67 13.77 -2.97 -0.35
CA SER A 67 14.14 -2.05 -1.43
C SER A 67 13.89 -0.58 -1.09
N ILE A 68 13.03 -0.30 -0.12
CA ILE A 68 12.71 1.07 0.26
C ILE A 68 13.25 1.42 1.65
N GLU A 69 14.20 0.65 2.14
CA GLU A 69 14.84 0.90 3.43
C GLU A 69 15.34 2.34 3.49
N GLY A 70 15.14 2.99 4.63
CA GLY A 70 15.53 4.39 4.79
C GLY A 70 14.42 5.40 4.49
N THR A 71 13.33 4.97 3.87
CA THR A 71 12.20 5.87 3.62
C THR A 71 11.56 6.24 4.95
N SER A 72 11.29 7.53 5.15
CA SER A 72 10.68 7.98 6.40
C SER A 72 9.23 7.49 6.51
N THR A 73 8.74 7.40 7.74
CA THR A 73 7.36 7.02 8.01
C THR A 73 6.39 7.92 7.25
N GLU A 74 6.65 9.22 7.28
CA GLU A 74 5.77 10.20 6.66
C GLU A 74 5.76 10.07 5.14
N GLU A 75 6.93 9.89 4.55
CA GLU A 75 7.03 9.70 3.10
C GLU A 75 6.35 8.39 2.67
N ALA A 76 6.51 7.35 3.46
CA ALA A 76 5.87 6.06 3.17
C ALA A 76 4.35 6.19 3.18
N LYS A 77 3.79 6.92 4.14
CA LYS A 77 2.35 7.16 4.20
C LYS A 77 1.86 7.94 2.99
N LYS A 78 2.60 8.96 2.62
CA LYS A 78 2.27 9.78 1.46
C LYS A 78 2.23 8.93 0.18
N LEU A 79 3.25 8.11 -0.03
CA LEU A 79 3.36 7.30 -1.24
C LEU A 79 2.25 6.24 -1.30
N TYR A 80 1.89 5.68 -0.15
CA TYR A 80 0.77 4.73 -0.07
C TYR A 80 -0.53 5.40 -0.53
N VAL A 81 -0.84 6.56 0.03
CA VAL A 81 -2.06 7.28 -0.29
C VAL A 81 -2.09 7.69 -1.76
N GLU A 82 -0.97 8.22 -2.25
CA GLU A 82 -0.90 8.68 -3.63
C GLU A 82 -1.11 7.54 -4.62
N LYS A 83 -0.58 6.37 -4.32
CA LYS A 83 -0.77 5.21 -5.19
C LYS A 83 -2.23 4.79 -5.25
N LEU A 84 -2.90 4.79 -4.11
CA LEU A 84 -4.32 4.46 -4.08
C LEU A 84 -5.13 5.47 -4.90
N LEU A 85 -4.86 6.75 -4.74
CA LEU A 85 -5.56 7.79 -5.51
C LEU A 85 -5.33 7.61 -7.01
N GLU A 86 -4.10 7.27 -7.41
CA GLU A 86 -3.80 7.01 -8.80
C GLU A 86 -4.64 5.87 -9.37
N ILE A 87 -4.75 4.77 -8.61
CA ILE A 87 -5.55 3.63 -9.02
C ILE A 87 -7.02 4.00 -9.12
N LEU A 88 -7.53 4.74 -8.12
CA LEU A 88 -8.93 5.15 -8.10
C LEU A 88 -9.27 6.09 -9.25
N GLU A 89 -8.35 6.98 -9.60
CA GLU A 89 -8.58 7.93 -10.68
C GLU A 89 -8.66 7.24 -12.05
N LYS A 90 -8.00 6.09 -12.17
CA LYS A 90 -8.04 5.32 -13.42
C LYS A 90 -9.26 4.41 -13.50
N ALA A 91 -9.94 4.19 -12.39
CA ALA A 91 -11.13 3.34 -12.35
C ALA A 91 -12.36 4.14 -12.76
N PRO A 92 -13.44 3.46 -13.21
CA PRO A 92 -14.67 4.17 -13.53
C PRO A 92 -15.19 4.95 -12.33
N GLU A 93 -15.60 6.18 -12.57
CA GLU A 93 -16.02 7.09 -11.49
C GLU A 93 -17.13 6.51 -10.62
N GLU A 94 -18.05 5.77 -11.23
CA GLU A 94 -19.17 5.18 -10.51
C GLU A 94 -18.74 4.24 -9.39
N TYR A 95 -17.52 3.67 -9.49
CA TYR A 95 -17.00 2.77 -8.47
C TYR A 95 -16.00 3.44 -7.54
N SER A 96 -15.30 4.48 -8.00
CA SER A 96 -14.19 5.05 -7.26
C SER A 96 -14.53 6.32 -6.50
N LYS A 97 -15.57 7.04 -6.91
CA LYS A 97 -15.87 8.35 -6.35
C LYS A 97 -16.05 8.31 -4.83
N GLN A 98 -16.77 7.30 -4.33
CA GLN A 98 -17.02 7.21 -2.88
C GLN A 98 -15.70 7.09 -2.09
N TYR A 99 -14.73 6.37 -2.64
CA TYR A 99 -13.44 6.20 -1.97
C TYR A 99 -12.62 7.47 -2.03
N ILE A 100 -12.59 8.12 -3.19
CA ILE A 100 -11.84 9.36 -3.35
C ILE A 100 -12.38 10.43 -2.40
N ASP A 101 -13.71 10.55 -2.31
CA ASP A 101 -14.34 11.54 -1.45
C ASP A 101 -14.05 11.26 0.04
N ASP A 102 -13.81 9.99 0.40
CA ASP A 102 -13.58 9.62 1.78
C ASP A 102 -12.14 9.92 2.23
N ILE A 103 -11.20 9.93 1.32
CA ILE A 103 -9.82 10.25 1.63
C ILE A 103 -9.64 11.75 1.74
#